data_33dc1f989a5d397c3f383d200beb8218
#
_entry.id   33dc1f989a5d397c3f383d200beb8218
#
_cell.length_a   1.000
_cell.length_b   1.000
_cell.length_c   1.000
_cell.angle_alpha   90.00
_cell.angle_beta   90.00
_cell.angle_gamma   90.00
#
_symmetry.space_group_name_H-M   'P 1'
#
loop_
_entity.id
_entity.type
_entity.pdbx_description
1 polymer ?
#
loop_
_entity_poly.entity_id
_entity_poly.type
_entity_poly.pdbx_seq_one_letter_code
_entity_poly.pdbx_strand_id
1 'polypeptide(L)'
;METTLYVRLSEEAGEIASLKEVFFGGMGEPLCHPEIVSMMAAFPYRLQKTLLTNGTMLNERRSWQLLEAGLTELWVSMDGFSRESYGRMRQGGKYDLITENLRQFNALREGSGVKLGVTFVISRENIGELDSINAFADAFSVDEINLSHMIPGEPVKKEETLYDRTDIPVGKMRRYAPGNYAAEEDTCPFIRSNSVFVRWDGAVIPCMQLLHECDTYLYEEKRHISAFSYGNIKDSSLMDIWDSFAYREFRYRVNEFHFPFCRYCDGCEDRKGNLTDCYLGKSPACGACLWASGKVFCP
;
A
#
# COMPACT_ATOMS: atom_id res chain seq x y z
N MET A 1 15.55 -8.30 -1.17
CA MET A 1 15.98 -8.83 0.16
C MET A 1 16.88 -10.03 -0.08
N GLU A 2 17.96 -10.15 0.66
CA GLU A 2 18.88 -11.30 0.58
C GLU A 2 18.22 -12.59 1.10
N THR A 3 18.57 -13.74 0.54
CA THR A 3 18.00 -15.04 0.86
C THR A 3 18.03 -15.37 2.36
N THR A 4 19.20 -15.16 3.00
CA THR A 4 19.37 -15.42 4.45
C THR A 4 18.45 -14.58 5.32
N LEU A 5 18.18 -13.35 4.87
CA LEU A 5 17.37 -12.39 5.62
C LEU A 5 15.88 -12.75 5.57
N TYR A 6 15.36 -13.11 4.38
CA TYR A 6 13.96 -13.49 4.27
C TYR A 6 13.67 -14.86 4.88
N VAL A 7 14.61 -15.82 4.84
CA VAL A 7 14.48 -17.10 5.53
C VAL A 7 14.30 -16.87 7.02
N ARG A 8 15.22 -16.10 7.64
CA ARG A 8 15.09 -15.73 9.05
C ARG A 8 13.76 -15.05 9.35
N LEU A 9 13.35 -14.07 8.52
CA LEU A 9 12.07 -13.39 8.69
C LEU A 9 10.88 -14.36 8.62
N SER A 10 10.93 -15.35 7.71
CA SER A 10 9.86 -16.34 7.57
C SER A 10 9.79 -17.30 8.76
N GLU A 11 10.93 -17.66 9.34
CA GLU A 11 11.01 -18.46 10.56
C GLU A 11 10.43 -17.70 11.75
N GLU A 12 10.87 -16.46 11.98
CA GLU A 12 10.34 -15.61 13.05
C GLU A 12 8.83 -15.37 12.87
N ALA A 13 8.36 -15.11 11.63
CA ALA A 13 6.93 -14.98 11.32
C ALA A 13 6.14 -16.27 11.63
N GLY A 14 6.75 -17.42 11.45
CA GLY A 14 6.18 -18.71 11.78
C GLY A 14 5.87 -18.87 13.27
N GLU A 15 6.68 -18.27 14.13
CA GLU A 15 6.54 -18.32 15.59
C GLU A 15 5.50 -17.34 16.15
N ILE A 16 5.14 -16.29 15.39
CA ILE A 16 4.17 -15.28 15.82
C ILE A 16 2.74 -15.81 15.59
N ALA A 17 2.13 -16.38 16.62
CA ALA A 17 0.80 -16.98 16.54
C ALA A 17 -0.30 -15.99 16.14
N SER A 18 -0.18 -14.72 16.49
CA SER A 18 -1.13 -13.65 16.16
C SER A 18 -0.99 -13.10 14.74
N LEU A 19 0.11 -13.41 14.03
CA LEU A 19 0.32 -12.98 12.67
C LEU A 19 -0.69 -13.67 11.75
N LYS A 20 -1.39 -12.86 10.94
CA LYS A 20 -2.46 -13.33 10.05
C LYS A 20 -2.06 -13.27 8.59
N GLU A 21 -1.26 -12.28 8.21
CA GLU A 21 -1.00 -11.96 6.81
C GLU A 21 0.46 -11.55 6.59
N VAL A 22 0.97 -11.90 5.41
CA VAL A 22 2.23 -11.39 4.86
C VAL A 22 1.92 -10.73 3.52
N PHE A 23 2.25 -9.44 3.41
CA PHE A 23 2.03 -8.63 2.22
C PHE A 23 3.35 -8.42 1.46
N PHE A 24 3.35 -8.84 0.18
CA PHE A 24 4.47 -8.64 -0.74
C PHE A 24 4.17 -7.44 -1.64
N GLY A 25 4.79 -6.31 -1.33
CA GLY A 25 4.55 -5.06 -2.04
C GLY A 25 5.49 -3.97 -1.58
N GLY A 26 5.16 -2.73 -1.88
CA GLY A 26 5.93 -1.54 -1.51
C GLY A 26 6.15 -0.59 -2.69
N MET A 27 7.29 0.08 -2.71
CA MET A 27 7.62 1.13 -3.70
C MET A 27 8.25 0.57 -5.00
N GLY A 28 8.07 -0.71 -5.30
CA GLY A 28 8.62 -1.35 -6.50
C GLY A 28 7.69 -2.42 -7.05
N GLU A 29 8.20 -3.18 -8.03
CA GLU A 29 7.48 -4.32 -8.60
C GLU A 29 8.01 -5.63 -8.01
N PRO A 30 7.24 -6.32 -7.16
CA PRO A 30 7.70 -7.55 -6.51
C PRO A 30 8.05 -8.66 -7.50
N LEU A 31 7.32 -8.76 -8.63
CA LEU A 31 7.56 -9.78 -9.63
C LEU A 31 8.89 -9.60 -10.39
N CYS A 32 9.56 -8.45 -10.25
CA CYS A 32 10.93 -8.24 -10.71
C CYS A 32 11.96 -8.98 -9.84
N HIS A 33 11.62 -9.34 -8.60
CA HIS A 33 12.54 -10.08 -7.74
C HIS A 33 12.63 -11.54 -8.20
N PRO A 34 13.83 -12.06 -8.52
CA PRO A 34 13.99 -13.40 -9.10
C PRO A 34 13.45 -14.51 -8.17
N GLU A 35 13.56 -14.33 -6.87
CA GLU A 35 13.20 -15.31 -5.84
C GLU A 35 11.85 -15.04 -5.16
N ILE A 36 10.99 -14.18 -5.72
CA ILE A 36 9.72 -13.80 -5.08
C ILE A 36 8.84 -15.02 -4.75
N VAL A 37 8.82 -16.03 -5.62
CA VAL A 37 8.06 -17.26 -5.43
C VAL A 37 8.62 -18.05 -4.23
N SER A 38 9.94 -18.22 -4.17
CA SER A 38 10.61 -18.89 -3.05
C SER A 38 10.43 -18.13 -1.74
N MET A 39 10.48 -16.80 -1.80
CA MET A 39 10.20 -15.95 -0.64
C MET A 39 8.76 -16.16 -0.14
N MET A 40 7.79 -16.20 -1.03
CA MET A 40 6.39 -16.45 -0.66
C MET A 40 6.20 -17.87 -0.09
N ALA A 41 6.81 -18.89 -0.69
CA ALA A 41 6.73 -20.27 -0.26
C ALA A 41 7.37 -20.52 1.12
N ALA A 42 8.36 -19.71 1.52
CA ALA A 42 9.03 -19.81 2.82
C ALA A 42 8.12 -19.49 4.01
N PHE A 43 7.08 -18.67 3.80
CA PHE A 43 6.14 -18.35 4.88
C PHE A 43 5.11 -19.45 5.09
N PRO A 44 4.68 -19.69 6.36
CA PRO A 44 3.71 -20.74 6.69
C PRO A 44 2.40 -20.64 5.88
N TYR A 45 1.83 -21.78 5.49
CA TYR A 45 0.56 -21.83 4.75
C TYR A 45 -0.65 -21.31 5.55
N ARG A 46 -0.56 -21.24 6.88
CA ARG A 46 -1.62 -20.65 7.72
C ARG A 46 -1.79 -19.14 7.52
N LEU A 47 -0.77 -18.49 6.97
CA LEU A 47 -0.78 -17.04 6.74
C LEU A 47 -1.44 -16.72 5.41
N GLN A 48 -2.28 -15.71 5.40
CA GLN A 48 -2.70 -15.06 4.17
C GLN A 48 -1.48 -14.45 3.49
N LYS A 49 -1.32 -14.72 2.20
CA LYS A 49 -0.20 -14.22 1.39
C LYS A 49 -0.76 -13.34 0.30
N THR A 50 -0.58 -12.05 0.47
CA THR A 50 -1.07 -11.01 -0.43
C THR A 50 0.07 -10.46 -1.29
N LEU A 51 -0.15 -10.33 -2.59
CA LEU A 51 0.81 -9.75 -3.53
C LEU A 51 0.20 -8.57 -4.26
N LEU A 52 0.88 -7.42 -4.27
CA LEU A 52 0.54 -6.26 -5.10
C LEU A 52 1.52 -6.15 -6.27
N THR A 53 1.01 -6.09 -7.50
CA THR A 53 1.83 -6.04 -8.72
C THR A 53 1.25 -5.05 -9.76
N ASN A 54 2.09 -4.59 -10.67
CA ASN A 54 1.63 -3.89 -11.87
C ASN A 54 1.09 -4.84 -12.97
N GLY A 55 1.13 -6.15 -12.76
CA GLY A 55 0.59 -7.17 -13.64
C GLY A 55 1.41 -7.48 -14.91
N THR A 56 2.46 -6.74 -15.22
CA THR A 56 3.20 -6.91 -16.49
C THR A 56 3.99 -8.20 -16.55
N MET A 57 4.41 -8.74 -15.42
CA MET A 57 5.18 -10.00 -15.32
C MET A 57 4.33 -11.18 -14.85
N LEU A 58 3.01 -11.01 -14.76
CA LEU A 58 2.04 -12.03 -14.33
C LEU A 58 1.66 -12.95 -15.51
N ASN A 59 2.64 -13.56 -16.16
CA ASN A 59 2.38 -14.56 -17.20
C ASN A 59 1.90 -15.88 -16.59
N GLU A 60 1.39 -16.79 -17.43
CA GLU A 60 0.84 -18.08 -17.03
C GLU A 60 1.76 -18.87 -16.10
N ARG A 61 3.05 -19.00 -16.46
CA ARG A 61 4.04 -19.70 -15.62
C ARG A 61 4.19 -19.06 -14.26
N ARG A 62 4.30 -17.73 -14.18
CA ARG A 62 4.46 -17.01 -12.94
C ARG A 62 3.19 -17.12 -12.08
N SER A 63 2.03 -17.00 -12.69
CA SER A 63 0.74 -17.18 -12.04
C SER A 63 0.62 -18.55 -11.38
N TRP A 64 0.93 -19.61 -12.12
CA TRP A 64 0.95 -20.97 -11.58
C TRP A 64 1.91 -21.11 -10.39
N GLN A 65 3.15 -20.62 -10.54
CA GLN A 65 4.15 -20.66 -9.45
C GLN A 65 3.70 -19.93 -8.18
N LEU A 66 3.02 -18.79 -8.31
CA LEU A 66 2.50 -18.03 -7.15
C LEU A 66 1.37 -18.79 -6.47
N LEU A 67 0.46 -19.41 -7.21
CA LEU A 67 -0.60 -20.25 -6.66
C LEU A 67 -0.01 -21.44 -5.87
N GLU A 68 0.96 -22.15 -6.41
CA GLU A 68 1.68 -23.25 -5.73
C GLU A 68 2.44 -22.77 -4.48
N ALA A 69 2.96 -21.52 -4.47
CA ALA A 69 3.61 -20.93 -3.30
C ALA A 69 2.63 -20.52 -2.18
N GLY A 70 1.33 -20.73 -2.42
CA GLY A 70 0.29 -20.45 -1.44
C GLY A 70 -0.21 -19.01 -1.45
N LEU A 71 -0.16 -18.32 -2.60
CA LEU A 71 -0.82 -17.03 -2.78
C LEU A 71 -2.29 -17.16 -2.40
N THR A 72 -2.81 -16.21 -1.60
CA THR A 72 -4.22 -16.17 -1.20
C THR A 72 -4.94 -14.96 -1.80
N GLU A 73 -4.21 -13.89 -2.08
CA GLU A 73 -4.78 -12.65 -2.61
C GLU A 73 -3.81 -11.95 -3.56
N LEU A 74 -4.26 -11.65 -4.77
CA LEU A 74 -3.52 -10.89 -5.77
C LEU A 74 -4.18 -9.53 -5.98
N TRP A 75 -3.42 -8.46 -5.85
CA TRP A 75 -3.84 -7.11 -6.19
C TRP A 75 -3.09 -6.62 -7.42
N VAL A 76 -3.83 -6.10 -8.40
CA VAL A 76 -3.24 -5.56 -9.62
C VAL A 76 -3.56 -4.07 -9.73
N SER A 77 -2.52 -3.27 -9.97
CA SER A 77 -2.66 -1.83 -10.12
C SER A 77 -3.20 -1.46 -11.50
N MET A 78 -4.40 -0.89 -11.55
CA MET A 78 -5.10 -0.50 -12.79
C MET A 78 -5.65 0.92 -12.66
N ASP A 79 -4.97 1.91 -13.23
CA ASP A 79 -5.35 3.34 -13.13
C ASP A 79 -6.12 3.84 -14.35
N GLY A 80 -6.67 2.92 -15.15
CA GLY A 80 -7.53 3.17 -16.31
C GLY A 80 -8.04 1.85 -16.90
N PHE A 81 -9.23 1.87 -17.51
CA PHE A 81 -9.91 0.66 -18.01
C PHE A 81 -9.97 0.61 -19.54
N SER A 82 -9.21 1.46 -20.22
CA SER A 82 -8.96 1.43 -21.67
C SER A 82 -7.47 1.61 -21.96
N ARG A 83 -7.03 1.28 -23.18
CA ARG A 83 -5.64 1.52 -23.61
C ARG A 83 -5.27 2.99 -23.48
N GLU A 84 -6.21 3.87 -23.81
CA GLU A 84 -6.00 5.32 -23.81
C GLU A 84 -5.88 5.85 -22.38
N SER A 85 -6.85 5.55 -21.50
CA SER A 85 -6.86 6.03 -20.13
C SER A 85 -5.70 5.46 -19.32
N TYR A 86 -5.45 4.15 -19.45
CA TYR A 86 -4.31 3.50 -18.78
C TYR A 86 -2.97 4.08 -19.27
N GLY A 87 -2.82 4.33 -20.57
CA GLY A 87 -1.60 4.89 -21.18
C GLY A 87 -1.33 6.33 -20.75
N ARG A 88 -2.39 7.13 -20.48
CA ARG A 88 -2.25 8.49 -19.91
C ARG A 88 -1.70 8.44 -18.49
N MET A 89 -2.26 7.57 -17.65
CA MET A 89 -1.88 7.46 -16.25
C MET A 89 -0.51 6.77 -16.06
N ARG A 90 -0.18 5.82 -16.93
CA ARG A 90 1.06 5.03 -16.85
C ARG A 90 1.79 5.07 -18.18
N GLN A 91 2.72 6.01 -18.32
CA GLN A 91 3.52 6.16 -19.54
C GLN A 91 4.25 4.84 -19.86
N GLY A 92 4.08 4.37 -21.11
CA GLY A 92 4.60 3.07 -21.55
C GLY A 92 3.84 1.86 -20.99
N GLY A 93 2.68 2.08 -20.35
CA GLY A 93 1.82 1.05 -19.79
C GLY A 93 1.33 0.04 -20.84
N LYS A 94 1.35 -1.24 -20.49
CA LYS A 94 1.03 -2.35 -21.40
C LYS A 94 -0.36 -2.91 -21.09
N TYR A 95 -1.40 -2.12 -21.32
CA TYR A 95 -2.79 -2.48 -20.99
C TYR A 95 -3.20 -3.86 -21.51
N ASP A 96 -2.94 -4.16 -22.80
CA ASP A 96 -3.34 -5.44 -23.39
C ASP A 96 -2.62 -6.63 -22.77
N LEU A 97 -1.33 -6.47 -22.48
CA LEU A 97 -0.55 -7.52 -21.82
C LEU A 97 -1.11 -7.80 -20.42
N ILE A 98 -1.43 -6.74 -19.66
CA ILE A 98 -1.96 -6.90 -18.30
C ILE A 98 -3.33 -7.55 -18.33
N THR A 99 -4.23 -7.12 -19.21
CA THR A 99 -5.56 -7.70 -19.33
C THR A 99 -5.52 -9.15 -19.81
N GLU A 100 -4.59 -9.51 -20.68
CA GLU A 100 -4.36 -10.90 -21.06
C GLU A 100 -3.83 -11.74 -19.88
N ASN A 101 -2.84 -11.22 -19.15
CA ASN A 101 -2.33 -11.86 -17.94
C ASN A 101 -3.43 -12.07 -16.89
N LEU A 102 -4.36 -11.11 -16.73
CA LEU A 102 -5.51 -11.25 -15.83
C LEU A 102 -6.46 -12.38 -16.26
N ARG A 103 -6.72 -12.53 -17.56
CA ARG A 103 -7.54 -13.65 -18.07
C ARG A 103 -6.89 -15.00 -17.78
N GLN A 104 -5.58 -15.12 -18.06
CA GLN A 104 -4.80 -16.33 -17.78
C GLN A 104 -4.79 -16.65 -16.27
N PHE A 105 -4.55 -15.64 -15.42
CA PHE A 105 -4.58 -15.82 -13.97
C PHE A 105 -5.96 -16.29 -13.49
N ASN A 106 -7.04 -15.70 -13.99
CA ASN A 106 -8.41 -16.13 -13.62
C ASN A 106 -8.69 -17.59 -14.00
N ALA A 107 -8.26 -18.03 -15.18
CA ALA A 107 -8.42 -19.41 -15.59
C ALA A 107 -7.65 -20.39 -14.67
N LEU A 108 -6.45 -20.00 -14.22
CA LEU A 108 -5.62 -20.81 -13.33
C LEU A 108 -6.13 -20.83 -11.89
N ARG A 109 -6.69 -19.73 -11.39
CA ARG A 109 -7.18 -19.64 -10.02
C ARG A 109 -8.60 -20.19 -9.81
N GLU A 110 -9.28 -20.61 -10.88
CA GLU A 110 -10.65 -21.15 -10.78
C GLU A 110 -10.69 -22.32 -9.78
N GLY A 111 -11.59 -22.23 -8.80
CA GLY A 111 -11.73 -23.22 -7.73
C GLY A 111 -10.65 -23.21 -6.65
N SER A 112 -9.61 -22.36 -6.74
CA SER A 112 -8.54 -22.28 -5.73
C SER A 112 -8.93 -21.50 -4.48
N GLY A 113 -9.95 -20.65 -4.54
CA GLY A 113 -10.32 -19.71 -3.48
C GLY A 113 -9.42 -18.45 -3.41
N VAL A 114 -8.44 -18.30 -4.27
CA VAL A 114 -7.56 -17.14 -4.35
C VAL A 114 -8.34 -15.93 -4.86
N LYS A 115 -8.28 -14.82 -4.15
CA LYS A 115 -8.96 -13.57 -4.53
C LYS A 115 -8.13 -12.75 -5.51
N LEU A 116 -8.82 -12.06 -6.42
CA LEU A 116 -8.25 -11.03 -7.28
C LEU A 116 -8.82 -9.66 -6.91
N GLY A 117 -7.94 -8.75 -6.53
CA GLY A 117 -8.27 -7.34 -6.29
C GLY A 117 -7.66 -6.42 -7.35
N VAL A 118 -8.29 -5.28 -7.56
CA VAL A 118 -7.74 -4.19 -8.37
C VAL A 118 -7.57 -2.95 -7.51
N THR A 119 -6.38 -2.34 -7.54
CA THR A 119 -6.17 -1.02 -6.96
C THR A 119 -6.26 0.04 -8.04
N PHE A 120 -6.98 1.11 -7.74
CA PHE A 120 -7.18 2.25 -8.62
C PHE A 120 -6.81 3.54 -7.88
N VAL A 121 -5.78 4.22 -8.39
CA VAL A 121 -5.35 5.51 -7.84
C VAL A 121 -6.08 6.62 -8.57
N ILE A 122 -6.94 7.31 -7.83
CA ILE A 122 -7.84 8.34 -8.37
C ILE A 122 -7.10 9.66 -8.54
N SER A 123 -7.24 10.25 -9.73
CA SER A 123 -6.80 11.58 -10.06
C SER A 123 -7.86 12.30 -10.90
N ARG A 124 -7.67 13.58 -11.19
CA ARG A 124 -8.55 14.32 -12.12
C ARG A 124 -8.56 13.73 -13.53
N GLU A 125 -7.44 13.13 -13.94
CA GLU A 125 -7.29 12.62 -15.30
C GLU A 125 -8.09 11.34 -15.54
N ASN A 126 -8.36 10.57 -14.47
CA ASN A 126 -9.01 9.25 -14.56
C ASN A 126 -10.30 9.10 -13.75
N ILE A 127 -10.75 10.13 -13.04
CA ILE A 127 -11.99 10.05 -12.24
C ILE A 127 -13.21 9.61 -13.06
N GLY A 128 -13.27 9.99 -14.32
CA GLY A 128 -14.35 9.55 -15.24
C GLY A 128 -14.36 8.05 -15.54
N GLU A 129 -13.27 7.34 -15.24
CA GLU A 129 -13.20 5.87 -15.41
C GLU A 129 -13.93 5.10 -14.28
N LEU A 130 -14.27 5.78 -13.19
CA LEU A 130 -14.97 5.13 -12.06
C LEU A 130 -16.32 4.53 -12.48
N ASP A 131 -17.00 5.11 -13.46
CA ASP A 131 -18.25 4.57 -14.00
C ASP A 131 -18.04 3.20 -14.70
N SER A 132 -16.84 2.93 -15.20
CA SER A 132 -16.47 1.70 -15.88
C SER A 132 -15.88 0.63 -14.96
N ILE A 133 -15.55 0.96 -13.71
CA ILE A 133 -14.81 0.06 -12.81
C ILE A 133 -15.57 -1.22 -12.50
N ASN A 134 -16.89 -1.14 -12.34
CA ASN A 134 -17.71 -2.34 -12.08
C ASN A 134 -17.80 -3.23 -13.32
N ALA A 135 -17.92 -2.64 -14.52
CA ALA A 135 -17.91 -3.40 -15.78
C ALA A 135 -16.57 -4.10 -16.01
N PHE A 136 -15.46 -3.43 -15.68
CA PHE A 136 -14.13 -4.05 -15.70
C PHE A 136 -14.04 -5.19 -14.67
N ALA A 137 -14.50 -4.96 -13.44
CA ALA A 137 -14.50 -5.98 -12.40
C ALA A 137 -15.28 -7.23 -12.81
N ASP A 138 -16.44 -7.07 -13.47
CA ASP A 138 -17.22 -8.18 -13.99
C ASP A 138 -16.49 -8.92 -15.14
N ALA A 139 -15.93 -8.18 -16.08
CA ALA A 139 -15.24 -8.76 -17.24
C ALA A 139 -13.99 -9.56 -16.86
N PHE A 140 -13.35 -9.22 -15.75
CA PHE A 140 -12.13 -9.88 -15.27
C PHE A 140 -12.33 -10.62 -13.95
N SER A 141 -13.56 -10.89 -13.54
CA SER A 141 -13.88 -11.63 -12.30
C SER A 141 -13.09 -11.09 -11.09
N VAL A 142 -13.02 -9.75 -10.96
CA VAL A 142 -12.38 -9.08 -9.83
C VAL A 142 -13.29 -9.19 -8.60
N ASP A 143 -12.74 -9.67 -7.50
CA ASP A 143 -13.48 -9.89 -6.25
C ASP A 143 -13.60 -8.62 -5.42
N GLU A 144 -12.55 -7.78 -5.42
CA GLU A 144 -12.46 -6.58 -4.60
C GLU A 144 -11.80 -5.42 -5.36
N ILE A 145 -12.21 -4.20 -5.06
CA ILE A 145 -11.66 -2.96 -5.61
C ILE A 145 -11.10 -2.16 -4.44
N ASN A 146 -9.89 -1.61 -4.58
CA ASN A 146 -9.34 -0.64 -3.64
C ASN A 146 -9.17 0.70 -4.33
N LEU A 147 -9.85 1.73 -3.84
CA LEU A 147 -9.74 3.09 -4.32
C LEU A 147 -8.85 3.91 -3.38
N SER A 148 -7.93 4.67 -3.94
CA SER A 148 -7.03 5.54 -3.21
C SER A 148 -6.82 6.84 -3.95
N HIS A 149 -6.72 7.95 -3.24
CA HIS A 149 -6.27 9.17 -3.89
C HIS A 149 -4.79 9.11 -4.23
N MET A 150 -4.41 9.85 -5.28
CA MET A 150 -3.02 9.99 -5.69
C MET A 150 -2.22 10.79 -4.64
N ILE A 151 -1.00 10.34 -4.36
CA ILE A 151 0.00 11.13 -3.64
C ILE A 151 0.70 12.01 -4.67
N PRO A 152 0.61 13.34 -4.58
CA PRO A 152 1.21 14.21 -5.59
C PRO A 152 2.74 14.10 -5.58
N GLY A 153 3.32 13.89 -6.76
CA GLY A 153 4.77 13.97 -7.00
C GLY A 153 5.22 15.36 -7.45
N GLU A 154 4.28 16.28 -7.65
CA GLU A 154 4.49 17.65 -8.07
C GLU A 154 3.46 18.58 -7.41
N PRO A 155 3.66 19.92 -7.42
CA PRO A 155 2.71 20.87 -6.85
C PRO A 155 1.33 20.75 -7.49
N VAL A 156 0.29 20.62 -6.67
CA VAL A 156 -1.11 20.54 -7.11
C VAL A 156 -1.94 21.50 -6.26
N LYS A 157 -2.68 22.41 -6.89
CA LYS A 157 -3.56 23.32 -6.16
C LYS A 157 -4.60 22.55 -5.37
N LYS A 158 -4.98 23.06 -4.20
CA LYS A 158 -5.95 22.40 -3.31
C LYS A 158 -7.25 22.07 -4.06
N GLU A 159 -7.76 22.97 -4.87
CA GLU A 159 -8.97 22.81 -5.67
C GLU A 159 -8.81 21.75 -6.77
N GLU A 160 -7.58 21.38 -7.08
CA GLU A 160 -7.24 20.36 -8.08
C GLU A 160 -7.08 18.98 -7.47
N THR A 161 -6.92 18.88 -6.16
CA THR A 161 -7.00 17.59 -5.47
C THR A 161 -8.46 17.13 -5.38
N LEU A 162 -8.65 15.83 -5.25
CA LEU A 162 -9.97 15.25 -5.04
C LEU A 162 -10.21 14.90 -3.56
N TYR A 163 -9.34 15.39 -2.66
CA TYR A 163 -9.34 14.98 -1.25
C TYR A 163 -10.59 15.38 -0.47
N ASP A 164 -11.28 16.43 -0.89
CA ASP A 164 -12.49 16.92 -0.25
C ASP A 164 -13.78 16.34 -0.87
N ARG A 165 -13.64 15.43 -1.88
CA ARG A 165 -14.78 14.71 -2.48
C ARG A 165 -15.30 13.64 -1.51
N THR A 166 -16.53 13.82 -1.04
CA THR A 166 -17.20 12.86 -0.14
C THR A 166 -18.08 11.86 -0.91
N ASP A 167 -18.30 12.09 -2.18
CA ASP A 167 -19.08 11.22 -3.07
C ASP A 167 -18.26 10.06 -3.67
N ILE A 168 -16.95 10.02 -3.40
CA ILE A 168 -16.06 8.96 -3.84
C ILE A 168 -15.61 8.15 -2.61
N PRO A 169 -16.00 6.88 -2.49
CA PRO A 169 -15.50 6.00 -1.45
C PRO A 169 -14.00 5.75 -1.65
N VAL A 170 -13.23 5.79 -0.56
CA VAL A 170 -11.80 5.43 -0.56
C VAL A 170 -11.60 4.23 0.33
N GLY A 171 -10.77 3.28 -0.09
CA GLY A 171 -10.55 2.00 0.60
C GLY A 171 -11.04 0.78 -0.18
N LYS A 172 -11.08 -0.37 0.49
CA LYS A 172 -11.48 -1.65 -0.10
C LYS A 172 -13.00 -1.78 -0.18
N MET A 173 -13.51 -2.27 -1.30
CA MET A 173 -14.92 -2.54 -1.53
C MET A 173 -15.13 -3.64 -2.56
N ARG A 174 -16.27 -4.33 -2.50
CA ARG A 174 -16.64 -5.33 -3.52
C ARG A 174 -17.15 -4.72 -4.80
N ARG A 175 -17.84 -3.59 -4.70
CA ARG A 175 -18.43 -2.84 -5.82
C ARG A 175 -18.32 -1.35 -5.55
N TYR A 176 -17.95 -0.63 -6.57
CA TYR A 176 -18.01 0.83 -6.54
C TYR A 176 -19.46 1.30 -6.62
N ALA A 177 -19.85 2.18 -5.74
CA ALA A 177 -21.09 2.92 -5.79
C ALA A 177 -20.82 4.36 -5.35
N PRO A 178 -21.18 5.37 -6.16
CA PRO A 178 -21.08 6.75 -5.69
C PRO A 178 -22.05 6.98 -4.53
N GLY A 179 -21.64 7.80 -3.56
CA GLY A 179 -22.45 8.06 -2.37
C GLY A 179 -21.83 9.13 -1.49
N ASN A 180 -22.43 9.34 -0.32
CA ASN A 180 -21.86 10.25 0.67
C ASN A 180 -21.07 9.43 1.70
N TYR A 181 -19.76 9.54 1.66
CA TYR A 181 -18.82 8.79 2.49
C TYR A 181 -18.08 9.74 3.43
N ALA A 182 -18.09 9.42 4.72
CA ALA A 182 -17.23 10.08 5.70
C ALA A 182 -15.87 9.39 5.72
N ALA A 183 -14.79 10.13 5.48
CA ALA A 183 -13.45 9.61 5.68
C ALA A 183 -13.21 9.40 7.19
N GLU A 184 -12.66 8.25 7.58
CA GLU A 184 -12.10 8.09 8.91
C GLU A 184 -10.81 8.92 8.98
N GLU A 185 -10.88 10.06 9.65
CA GLU A 185 -9.74 10.94 9.86
C GLU A 185 -9.06 10.60 11.19
N ASP A 186 -7.76 10.94 11.26
CA ASP A 186 -6.95 10.78 12.46
C ASP A 186 -6.76 9.33 12.92
N THR A 187 -6.88 8.41 11.96
CA THR A 187 -6.72 6.98 12.20
C THR A 187 -5.72 6.38 11.22
N CYS A 188 -4.58 5.95 11.73
CA CYS A 188 -3.56 5.31 10.90
C CYS A 188 -3.95 3.86 10.58
N PRO A 189 -4.16 3.48 9.30
CA PRO A 189 -4.55 2.12 8.95
C PRO A 189 -3.49 1.08 9.34
N PHE A 190 -2.21 1.43 9.27
CA PHE A 190 -1.11 0.52 9.60
C PHE A 190 -1.01 0.22 11.09
N ILE A 191 -1.20 1.23 11.94
CA ILE A 191 -1.17 1.03 13.40
C ILE A 191 -2.45 0.32 13.87
N ARG A 192 -3.59 0.65 13.30
CA ARG A 192 -4.88 -0.01 13.62
C ARG A 192 -4.88 -1.51 13.27
N SER A 193 -4.23 -1.87 12.15
CA SER A 193 -4.09 -3.27 11.74
C SER A 193 -2.92 -4.01 12.42
N ASN A 194 -2.16 -3.34 13.29
CA ASN A 194 -0.92 -3.87 13.87
C ASN A 194 0.09 -4.30 12.80
N SER A 195 0.20 -3.54 11.71
CA SER A 195 1.12 -3.82 10.63
C SER A 195 2.53 -3.37 10.94
N VAL A 196 3.51 -4.09 10.42
CA VAL A 196 4.93 -3.74 10.41
C VAL A 196 5.49 -3.99 9.02
N PHE A 197 6.41 -3.14 8.59
CA PHE A 197 7.08 -3.28 7.30
C PHE A 197 8.54 -3.69 7.53
N VAL A 198 9.01 -4.65 6.76
CA VAL A 198 10.42 -5.03 6.75
C VAL A 198 10.98 -4.72 5.36
N ARG A 199 11.88 -3.76 5.30
CA ARG A 199 12.51 -3.33 4.06
C ARG A 199 13.52 -4.38 3.57
N TRP A 200 13.89 -4.30 2.29
CA TRP A 200 14.83 -5.23 1.64
C TRP A 200 16.18 -5.39 2.35
N ASP A 201 16.62 -4.39 3.11
CA ASP A 201 17.87 -4.37 3.90
C ASP A 201 17.69 -4.84 5.36
N GLY A 202 16.46 -5.21 5.73
CA GLY A 202 16.09 -5.70 7.07
C GLY A 202 15.62 -4.63 8.04
N ALA A 203 15.58 -3.36 7.64
CA ALA A 203 15.07 -2.30 8.50
C ALA A 203 13.58 -2.50 8.78
N VAL A 204 13.19 -2.34 10.06
CA VAL A 204 11.81 -2.48 10.56
C VAL A 204 11.15 -1.12 10.65
N ILE A 205 10.08 -0.93 9.90
CA ILE A 205 9.46 0.36 9.60
C ILE A 205 7.98 0.32 9.95
N PRO A 206 7.41 1.38 10.54
CA PRO A 206 6.03 1.34 11.03
C PRO A 206 4.97 1.50 9.93
N CYS A 207 5.30 2.08 8.78
CA CYS A 207 4.33 2.36 7.73
C CYS A 207 4.98 2.55 6.36
N MET A 208 4.15 2.50 5.32
CA MET A 208 4.56 2.65 3.92
C MET A 208 5.26 4.00 3.64
N GLN A 209 4.80 5.10 4.23
CA GLN A 209 5.35 6.44 4.00
C GLN A 209 6.82 6.55 4.42
N LEU A 210 7.24 5.81 5.43
CA LEU A 210 8.58 5.89 6.02
C LEU A 210 9.58 4.89 5.44
N LEU A 211 9.18 4.11 4.41
CA LEU A 211 10.03 3.10 3.80
C LEU A 211 11.30 3.68 3.15
N HIS A 212 11.16 4.81 2.47
CA HIS A 212 12.24 5.45 1.74
C HIS A 212 12.17 6.96 1.91
N GLU A 213 13.34 7.58 1.83
CA GLU A 213 13.44 9.02 1.72
C GLU A 213 12.85 9.47 0.38
N CYS A 214 11.93 10.43 0.40
CA CYS A 214 11.28 10.93 -0.80
C CYS A 214 10.71 12.33 -0.62
N ASP A 215 10.57 13.04 -1.73
CA ASP A 215 9.82 14.27 -1.81
C ASP A 215 8.37 13.97 -2.23
N THR A 216 7.43 14.59 -1.55
CA THR A 216 6.00 14.56 -1.86
C THR A 216 5.45 15.97 -1.81
N TYR A 217 4.17 16.13 -2.14
CA TYR A 217 3.50 17.40 -2.00
C TYR A 217 2.22 17.25 -1.18
N LEU A 218 1.96 18.22 -0.32
CA LEU A 218 0.64 18.44 0.24
C LEU A 218 0.14 19.76 -0.35
N TYR A 219 -0.71 19.65 -1.34
CA TYR A 219 -1.09 20.75 -2.22
C TYR A 219 0.15 21.33 -2.96
N GLU A 220 0.35 22.64 -2.96
CA GLU A 220 1.50 23.31 -3.59
C GLU A 220 2.77 23.25 -2.76
N GLU A 221 2.68 22.78 -1.51
CA GLU A 221 3.81 22.78 -0.59
C GLU A 221 4.60 21.48 -0.70
N LYS A 222 5.88 21.62 -1.01
CA LYS A 222 6.83 20.52 -1.05
C LYS A 222 7.11 19.99 0.35
N ARG A 223 7.10 18.68 0.51
CA ARG A 223 7.43 17.98 1.76
C ARG A 223 8.54 16.99 1.52
N HIS A 224 9.55 17.02 2.37
CA HIS A 224 10.61 16.02 2.41
C HIS A 224 10.30 14.99 3.49
N ILE A 225 10.11 13.74 3.08
CA ILE A 225 9.85 12.63 4.00
C ILE A 225 11.13 11.88 4.22
N SER A 226 11.68 11.98 5.43
CA SER A 226 12.82 11.19 5.86
C SER A 226 12.40 9.77 6.19
N ALA A 227 13.15 8.79 5.68
CA ALA A 227 12.97 7.38 6.05
C ALA A 227 13.21 7.20 7.55
N PHE A 228 12.49 6.26 8.17
CA PHE A 228 12.61 6.01 9.60
C PHE A 228 12.46 4.53 9.93
N SER A 229 13.28 4.00 10.84
CA SER A 229 13.17 2.62 11.29
C SER A 229 13.34 2.52 12.81
N TYR A 230 12.73 1.51 13.40
CA TYR A 230 12.85 1.19 14.83
C TYR A 230 13.93 0.16 15.15
N GLY A 231 14.57 -0.40 14.14
CA GLY A 231 15.65 -1.37 14.26
C GLY A 231 15.85 -2.13 12.95
N ASN A 232 16.69 -3.15 13.00
CA ASN A 232 16.98 -4.01 11.86
C ASN A 232 16.94 -5.48 12.30
N ILE A 233 16.27 -6.34 11.54
CA ILE A 233 16.19 -7.78 11.85
C ILE A 233 17.53 -8.50 11.72
N LYS A 234 18.59 -7.86 11.21
CA LYS A 234 19.96 -8.37 11.28
C LYS A 234 20.52 -8.36 12.70
N ASP A 235 20.08 -7.39 13.50
CA ASP A 235 20.65 -7.10 14.83
C ASP A 235 19.79 -7.65 15.97
N SER A 236 18.46 -7.69 15.79
CA SER A 236 17.49 -8.11 16.82
C SER A 236 16.34 -8.88 16.16
N SER A 237 15.57 -9.63 16.95
CA SER A 237 14.36 -10.28 16.42
C SER A 237 13.28 -9.24 16.08
N LEU A 238 12.37 -9.62 15.17
CA LEU A 238 11.24 -8.77 14.82
C LEU A 238 10.40 -8.41 16.06
N MET A 239 10.19 -9.37 16.97
CA MET A 239 9.40 -9.15 18.18
C MET A 239 10.12 -8.25 19.18
N ASP A 240 11.46 -8.36 19.37
CA ASP A 240 12.22 -7.45 20.22
C ASP A 240 12.11 -6.00 19.75
N ILE A 241 12.18 -5.81 18.43
CA ILE A 241 12.00 -4.47 17.81
C ILE A 241 10.57 -3.98 18.01
N TRP A 242 9.57 -4.84 17.74
CA TRP A 242 8.15 -4.53 17.91
C TRP A 242 7.81 -4.12 19.34
N ASP A 243 8.38 -4.82 20.35
CA ASP A 243 8.13 -4.58 21.77
C ASP A 243 9.07 -3.54 22.38
N SER A 244 9.99 -2.98 21.60
CA SER A 244 10.87 -1.91 22.08
C SER A 244 10.07 -0.69 22.59
N PHE A 245 10.61 -0.03 23.62
CA PHE A 245 9.94 1.13 24.23
C PHE A 245 9.62 2.21 23.19
N ALA A 246 10.58 2.52 22.31
CA ALA A 246 10.42 3.57 21.30
C ALA A 246 9.30 3.25 20.30
N TYR A 247 9.20 1.98 19.84
CA TYR A 247 8.16 1.60 18.89
C TYR A 247 6.77 1.50 19.55
N ARG A 248 6.70 1.01 20.78
CA ARG A 248 5.45 0.99 21.55
C ARG A 248 4.93 2.40 21.83
N GLU A 249 5.81 3.33 22.23
CA GLU A 249 5.47 4.74 22.42
C GLU A 249 4.92 5.37 21.14
N PHE A 250 5.56 5.11 20.00
CA PHE A 250 5.08 5.60 18.71
C PHE A 250 3.68 5.06 18.37
N ARG A 251 3.48 3.74 18.49
CA ARG A 251 2.16 3.14 18.23
C ARG A 251 1.07 3.74 19.12
N TYR A 252 1.37 3.97 20.39
CA TYR A 252 0.45 4.64 21.30
C TYR A 252 0.13 6.07 20.83
N ARG A 253 1.15 6.88 20.50
CA ARG A 253 0.96 8.25 20.01
C ARG A 253 0.11 8.31 18.74
N VAL A 254 0.31 7.36 17.83
CA VAL A 254 -0.45 7.32 16.59
C VAL A 254 -1.88 6.83 16.82
N ASN A 255 -2.08 5.86 17.70
CA ASN A 255 -3.40 5.34 18.02
C ASN A 255 -4.30 6.39 18.69
N GLU A 256 -3.74 7.18 19.59
CA GLU A 256 -4.42 8.32 20.24
C GLU A 256 -4.38 9.61 19.41
N PHE A 257 -3.75 9.58 18.26
CA PHE A 257 -3.44 10.69 17.37
C PHE A 257 -2.88 11.93 18.10
N HIS A 258 -1.87 11.73 18.92
CA HIS A 258 -1.16 12.80 19.62
C HIS A 258 -0.24 13.60 18.66
N PHE A 259 -0.83 14.20 17.63
CA PHE A 259 -0.17 15.04 16.63
C PHE A 259 -1.01 16.27 16.31
N PRO A 260 -0.38 17.39 15.91
CA PRO A 260 -1.12 18.56 15.43
C PRO A 260 -1.80 18.22 14.09
N PHE A 261 -2.96 18.85 13.84
CA PHE A 261 -3.70 18.68 12.58
C PHE A 261 -3.07 19.53 11.46
N CYS A 262 -1.87 19.18 11.04
CA CYS A 262 -1.06 19.96 10.10
C CYS A 262 -1.73 20.21 8.74
N ARG A 263 -2.70 19.38 8.35
CA ARG A 263 -3.44 19.54 7.10
C ARG A 263 -4.28 20.83 7.03
N TYR A 264 -4.58 21.44 8.18
CA TYR A 264 -5.33 22.69 8.26
C TYR A 264 -4.44 23.93 8.42
N CYS A 265 -3.12 23.75 8.52
CA CYS A 265 -2.16 24.84 8.67
C CYS A 265 -1.57 25.24 7.33
N ASP A 266 -1.52 26.53 7.03
CA ASP A 266 -0.85 27.08 5.85
C ASP A 266 0.46 27.77 6.25
N GLY A 267 1.50 27.61 5.41
CA GLY A 267 2.79 28.27 5.61
C GLY A 267 3.63 27.81 6.79
N CYS A 268 3.34 26.65 7.38
CA CYS A 268 4.05 26.11 8.52
C CYS A 268 5.31 25.35 8.07
N GLU A 269 6.48 25.73 8.58
CA GLU A 269 7.76 25.07 8.25
C GLU A 269 7.81 23.62 8.73
N ASP A 270 7.27 23.31 9.93
CA ASP A 270 7.26 21.93 10.47
C ASP A 270 6.44 20.98 9.60
N ARG A 271 5.48 21.48 8.82
CA ARG A 271 4.69 20.68 7.88
C ARG A 271 5.48 20.17 6.68
N LYS A 272 6.60 20.80 6.37
CA LYS A 272 7.45 20.47 5.23
C LYS A 272 8.24 19.16 5.40
N GLY A 273 8.15 18.52 6.57
CA GLY A 273 8.83 17.26 6.86
C GLY A 273 8.03 16.35 7.77
N ASN A 274 8.71 15.34 8.28
CA ASN A 274 8.16 14.37 9.23
C ASN A 274 9.04 14.17 10.47
N LEU A 275 10.04 15.01 10.68
CA LEU A 275 11.00 14.88 11.78
C LEU A 275 10.54 15.59 13.06
N THR A 276 9.76 16.65 12.94
CA THR A 276 9.26 17.44 14.04
C THR A 276 7.84 17.91 13.77
N ASP A 277 7.17 18.40 14.80
CA ASP A 277 5.89 19.08 14.74
C ASP A 277 5.82 20.19 15.80
N CYS A 278 4.80 21.05 15.73
CA CYS A 278 4.65 22.17 16.67
C CYS A 278 4.33 21.75 18.12
N TYR A 279 4.07 20.48 18.38
CA TYR A 279 4.00 19.92 19.74
C TYR A 279 5.38 19.51 20.26
N LEU A 280 6.44 19.74 19.47
CA LEU A 280 7.81 19.30 19.77
C LEU A 280 7.91 17.79 20.04
N GLY A 281 7.05 17.03 19.36
CA GLY A 281 6.98 15.59 19.47
C GLY A 281 8.22 14.92 18.90
N LYS A 282 8.45 13.67 19.29
CA LYS A 282 9.51 12.84 18.74
C LYS A 282 9.18 12.40 17.31
N SER A 283 10.22 12.28 16.47
CA SER A 283 10.08 11.65 15.14
C SER A 283 9.49 10.23 15.25
N PRO A 284 8.77 9.79 14.21
CA PRO A 284 8.24 10.57 13.10
C PRO A 284 6.95 11.32 13.47
N ALA A 285 6.70 12.46 12.80
CA ALA A 285 5.48 13.27 12.94
C ALA A 285 4.45 12.87 11.87
N CYS A 286 3.22 12.61 12.31
CA CYS A 286 2.13 12.11 11.46
C CYS A 286 1.02 13.13 11.16
N GLY A 287 1.10 14.36 11.66
CA GLY A 287 0.05 15.38 11.56
C GLY A 287 -0.34 15.80 10.12
N ALA A 288 0.56 15.63 9.15
CA ALA A 288 0.30 15.89 7.74
C ALA A 288 0.27 14.61 6.89
N CYS A 289 0.05 13.45 7.50
CA CYS A 289 0.06 12.17 6.81
C CYS A 289 -1.25 11.93 6.05
N LEU A 290 -1.17 11.63 4.75
CA LEU A 290 -2.34 11.39 3.91
C LEU A 290 -3.05 10.06 4.24
N TRP A 291 -2.33 9.05 4.74
CA TRP A 291 -2.95 7.80 5.22
C TRP A 291 -3.75 8.04 6.51
N ALA A 292 -3.17 8.76 7.48
CA ALA A 292 -3.86 9.07 8.73
C ALA A 292 -5.05 10.03 8.54
N SER A 293 -5.07 10.80 7.45
CA SER A 293 -6.21 11.65 7.08
C SER A 293 -7.27 10.93 6.23
N GLY A 294 -7.15 9.62 6.03
CA GLY A 294 -8.13 8.83 5.26
C GLY A 294 -8.18 9.18 3.77
N LYS A 295 -7.08 9.71 3.19
CA LYS A 295 -7.02 10.08 1.77
C LYS A 295 -6.32 9.02 0.93
N VAL A 296 -5.38 8.30 1.50
CA VAL A 296 -4.60 7.26 0.82
C VAL A 296 -4.81 5.92 1.50
N PHE A 297 -5.03 4.88 0.71
CA PHE A 297 -5.20 3.51 1.15
C PHE A 297 -4.29 2.56 0.38
N CYS A 298 -3.75 1.55 1.09
CA CYS A 298 -3.12 0.38 0.49
C CYS A 298 -4.08 -0.81 0.60
N PRO A 299 -4.05 -1.72 -0.39
CA PRO A 299 -4.86 -2.93 -0.35
C PRO A 299 -4.49 -3.86 0.79
#